data_ce864d5ec33b16e8f7a9facac9b6d130
#
_entry.id   ce864d5ec33b16e8f7a9facac9b6d130
#
_cell.length_a   1.000
_cell.length_b   1.000
_cell.length_c   1.000
_cell.angle_alpha   90.00
_cell.angle_beta   90.00
_cell.angle_gamma   90.00
#
_symmetry.space_group_name_H-M   'P 1'
#
loop_
_entity.id
_entity.type
_entity.pdbx_description
1 polymer ?
#
loop_
_entity_poly.entity_id
_entity_poly.type
_entity_poly.pdbx_seq_one_letter_code
_entity_poly.pdbx_strand_id
1 'polypeptide(L)'
;TEKIENFTENESVKRPVVVGSGPAGIFAGLVLAEAGLKPIIIEQGKSVDEREKDVYNFFKTGKLDKYSNVQFGEGGAGTFSDGKLNTNTNNFRIQKVYDELILAGADPKINYMSKPHIGTDKLIEIMRKIRHKIESLGGEYRFSTKLIKVNYEKSDSENKKMKSILVENVERGDNFITLYIR
;
A
#
# COMPACT_ATOMS: atom_id res chain seq x y z
N THR A 1 21.23 11.62 -2.25
CA THR A 1 19.82 11.60 -2.69
C THR A 1 19.82 11.42 -4.19
N GLU A 2 19.57 10.20 -4.69
CA GLU A 2 19.28 10.00 -6.12
C GLU A 2 18.05 10.85 -6.45
N LYS A 3 18.16 11.72 -7.45
CA LYS A 3 17.02 12.46 -7.99
C LYS A 3 16.07 11.45 -8.63
N ILE A 4 14.84 11.38 -8.16
CA ILE A 4 13.77 10.70 -8.88
C ILE A 4 13.56 11.53 -10.15
N GLU A 5 13.85 10.96 -11.32
CA GLU A 5 13.56 11.62 -12.61
C GLU A 5 12.04 11.73 -12.76
N ASN A 6 11.54 12.96 -12.87
CA ASN A 6 10.14 13.22 -13.12
C ASN A 6 9.82 12.88 -14.58
N PHE A 7 8.89 11.96 -14.79
CA PHE A 7 8.35 11.67 -16.11
C PHE A 7 7.46 12.81 -16.57
N THR A 8 7.79 13.46 -17.67
CA THR A 8 6.96 14.51 -18.28
C THR A 8 5.71 13.92 -18.96
N GLU A 9 4.61 14.65 -18.93
CA GLU A 9 3.25 14.19 -19.35
C GLU A 9 3.09 13.82 -20.85
N ASN A 10 4.14 13.77 -21.66
CA ASN A 10 4.07 13.48 -23.09
C ASN A 10 4.35 11.98 -23.34
N GLU A 11 3.32 11.31 -23.73
CA GLU A 11 3.08 9.90 -24.07
C GLU A 11 2.34 9.17 -22.94
N SER A 12 1.36 8.37 -23.30
CA SER A 12 0.47 7.62 -22.42
C SER A 12 1.24 6.79 -21.37
N VAL A 13 1.70 7.46 -20.33
CA VAL A 13 2.41 6.81 -19.20
C VAL A 13 1.43 5.84 -18.57
N LYS A 14 1.76 4.56 -18.69
CA LYS A 14 0.98 3.48 -18.11
C LYS A 14 1.00 3.60 -16.60
N ARG A 15 -0.15 3.72 -15.98
CA ARG A 15 -0.27 3.75 -14.53
C ARG A 15 0.19 2.42 -13.94
N PRO A 16 1.23 2.39 -13.09
CA PRO A 16 1.65 1.16 -12.44
C PRO A 16 0.58 0.68 -11.44
N VAL A 17 0.42 -0.64 -11.34
CA VAL A 17 -0.46 -1.25 -10.35
C VAL A 17 0.39 -1.84 -9.24
N VAL A 18 0.12 -1.42 -8.01
CA VAL A 18 0.73 -1.95 -6.79
C VAL A 18 -0.28 -2.88 -6.12
N VAL A 19 0.13 -4.12 -5.85
CA VAL A 19 -0.74 -5.13 -5.24
C VAL A 19 -0.44 -5.24 -3.75
N GLY A 20 -1.42 -4.89 -2.94
CA GLY A 20 -1.34 -4.83 -1.49
C GLY A 20 -0.93 -3.46 -0.97
N SER A 21 -1.53 -3.02 0.12
CA SER A 21 -1.21 -1.79 0.85
C SER A 21 -0.59 -2.05 2.23
N GLY A 22 0.18 -3.11 2.35
CA GLY A 22 1.11 -3.30 3.46
C GLY A 22 2.31 -2.33 3.34
N PRO A 23 3.29 -2.38 4.27
CA PRO A 23 4.41 -1.44 4.27
C PRO A 23 5.13 -1.33 2.93
N ALA A 24 5.43 -2.45 2.27
CA ALA A 24 6.11 -2.44 0.98
C ALA A 24 5.28 -1.76 -0.12
N GLY A 25 3.98 -2.06 -0.19
CA GLY A 25 3.09 -1.50 -1.21
C GLY A 25 2.83 -0.01 -1.01
N ILE A 26 2.67 0.44 0.23
CA ILE A 26 2.50 1.86 0.56
C ILE A 26 3.73 2.67 0.12
N PHE A 27 4.94 2.24 0.48
CA PHE A 27 6.16 2.97 0.10
C PHE A 27 6.46 2.84 -1.40
N ALA A 28 6.15 1.70 -2.05
CA ALA A 28 6.22 1.60 -3.51
C ALA A 28 5.26 2.59 -4.19
N GLY A 29 4.01 2.63 -3.73
CA GLY A 29 3.00 3.57 -4.21
C GLY A 29 3.41 5.03 -4.02
N LEU A 30 3.98 5.37 -2.85
CA LEU A 30 4.46 6.71 -2.56
C LEU A 30 5.59 7.14 -3.52
N VAL A 31 6.61 6.30 -3.70
CA VAL A 31 7.73 6.59 -4.61
C VAL A 31 7.25 6.75 -6.05
N LEU A 32 6.34 5.88 -6.51
CA LEU A 32 5.74 5.99 -7.84
C LEU A 32 4.90 7.26 -8.01
N ALA A 33 4.14 7.66 -6.98
CA ALA A 33 3.36 8.89 -6.99
C ALA A 33 4.25 10.13 -7.01
N GLU A 34 5.33 10.17 -6.21
CA GLU A 34 6.34 11.23 -6.21
C GLU A 34 7.06 11.34 -7.56
N ALA A 35 7.22 10.23 -8.30
CA ALA A 35 7.73 10.21 -9.67
C ALA A 35 6.70 10.65 -10.73
N GLY A 36 5.48 11.02 -10.36
CA GLY A 36 4.42 11.45 -11.27
C GLY A 36 3.68 10.33 -12.00
N LEU A 37 3.92 9.05 -11.64
CA LEU A 37 3.37 7.89 -12.35
C LEU A 37 1.91 7.57 -11.99
N LYS A 38 1.30 8.25 -11.02
CA LYS A 38 -0.11 8.13 -10.63
C LYS A 38 -0.53 6.66 -10.39
N PRO A 39 0.13 5.93 -9.46
CA PRO A 39 -0.09 4.49 -9.28
C PRO A 39 -1.53 4.16 -8.88
N ILE A 40 -1.97 2.93 -9.20
CA ILE A 40 -3.20 2.32 -8.68
C ILE A 40 -2.77 1.29 -7.64
N ILE A 41 -3.16 1.49 -6.38
CA ILE A 41 -2.87 0.57 -5.29
C ILE A 41 -4.14 -0.22 -5.00
N ILE A 42 -4.09 -1.54 -5.18
CA ILE A 42 -5.20 -2.44 -4.88
C ILE A 42 -4.94 -3.16 -3.56
N GLU A 43 -5.93 -3.20 -2.69
CA GLU A 43 -5.88 -3.86 -1.38
C GLU A 43 -7.14 -4.71 -1.17
N GLN A 44 -6.93 -5.98 -0.79
CA GLN A 44 -8.06 -6.88 -0.55
C GLN A 44 -8.87 -6.52 0.71
N GLY A 45 -8.23 -5.92 1.70
CA GLY A 45 -8.88 -5.43 2.91
C GLY A 45 -9.37 -4.00 2.78
N LYS A 46 -9.79 -3.44 3.90
CA LYS A 46 -10.37 -2.09 3.98
C LYS A 46 -9.33 -1.03 4.33
N SER A 47 -9.74 0.24 4.24
CA SER A 47 -8.97 1.38 4.74
C SER A 47 -8.72 1.27 6.24
N VAL A 48 -7.69 1.94 6.76
CA VAL A 48 -7.42 1.93 8.21
C VAL A 48 -8.63 2.38 9.04
N ASP A 49 -9.43 3.31 8.51
CA ASP A 49 -10.61 3.86 9.19
C ASP A 49 -11.74 2.83 9.38
N GLU A 50 -11.94 1.97 8.37
CA GLU A 50 -12.93 0.89 8.42
C GLU A 50 -12.37 -0.33 9.15
N ARG A 51 -11.10 -0.65 8.89
CA ARG A 51 -10.37 -1.75 9.51
C ARG A 51 -10.29 -1.61 11.02
N GLU A 52 -10.12 -0.40 11.55
CA GLU A 52 -10.15 -0.12 12.99
C GLU A 52 -11.45 -0.61 13.63
N LYS A 53 -12.59 -0.38 12.96
CA LYS A 53 -13.91 -0.86 13.41
C LYS A 53 -14.01 -2.39 13.37
N ASP A 54 -13.51 -3.01 12.31
CA ASP A 54 -13.51 -4.46 12.14
C ASP A 54 -12.65 -5.15 13.21
N VAL A 55 -11.47 -4.60 13.50
CA VAL A 55 -10.57 -5.08 14.55
C VAL A 55 -11.20 -4.94 15.94
N TYR A 56 -11.79 -3.78 16.23
CA TYR A 56 -12.50 -3.55 17.49
C TYR A 56 -13.67 -4.54 17.65
N ASN A 57 -14.47 -4.73 16.59
CA ASN A 57 -15.58 -5.66 16.60
C ASN A 57 -15.13 -7.11 16.81
N PHE A 58 -14.02 -7.52 16.20
CA PHE A 58 -13.42 -8.83 16.40
C PHE A 58 -13.04 -9.06 17.88
N PHE A 59 -12.34 -8.12 18.51
CA PHE A 59 -11.97 -8.25 19.91
C PHE A 59 -13.18 -8.27 20.86
N LYS A 60 -14.25 -7.56 20.50
CA LYS A 60 -15.49 -7.51 21.30
C LYS A 60 -16.37 -8.76 21.15
N THR A 61 -16.44 -9.34 19.96
CA THR A 61 -17.44 -10.36 19.62
C THR A 61 -16.86 -11.71 19.24
N GLY A 62 -15.54 -11.80 18.97
CA GLY A 62 -14.88 -12.96 18.40
C GLY A 62 -15.18 -13.19 16.90
N LYS A 63 -15.97 -12.31 16.25
CA LYS A 63 -16.36 -12.47 14.85
C LYS A 63 -15.29 -11.91 13.93
N LEU A 64 -14.56 -12.80 13.24
CA LEU A 64 -13.49 -12.44 12.30
C LEU A 64 -14.04 -12.10 10.92
N ASP A 65 -13.63 -10.93 10.39
CA ASP A 65 -13.70 -10.66 8.95
C ASP A 65 -12.45 -11.22 8.27
N LYS A 66 -12.61 -12.13 7.31
CA LYS A 66 -11.48 -12.81 6.64
C LYS A 66 -10.65 -11.90 5.74
N TYR A 67 -11.16 -10.76 5.34
CA TYR A 67 -10.48 -9.82 4.45
C TYR A 67 -10.01 -8.54 5.16
N SER A 68 -10.64 -8.17 6.28
CA SER A 68 -10.32 -6.96 7.04
C SER A 68 -10.19 -7.30 8.53
N ASN A 69 -8.97 -7.35 9.03
CA ASN A 69 -8.67 -7.79 10.40
C ASN A 69 -7.29 -7.30 10.85
N VAL A 70 -6.73 -7.88 11.92
CA VAL A 70 -5.39 -7.52 12.44
C VAL A 70 -4.28 -7.77 11.42
N GLN A 71 -4.44 -8.70 10.47
CA GLN A 71 -3.42 -9.04 9.46
C GLN A 71 -3.62 -8.30 8.13
N PHE A 72 -4.88 -8.19 7.68
CA PHE A 72 -5.22 -7.73 6.33
C PHE A 72 -5.89 -6.36 6.34
N GLY A 73 -5.58 -5.57 5.31
CA GLY A 73 -6.04 -4.21 5.10
C GLY A 73 -4.90 -3.20 5.10
N GLU A 74 -5.23 -1.93 4.90
CA GLU A 74 -4.29 -0.83 4.78
C GLU A 74 -3.28 -0.79 5.94
N GLY A 75 -2.00 -0.62 5.62
CA GLY A 75 -0.90 -0.63 6.59
C GLY A 75 -0.38 -2.01 6.97
N GLY A 76 -1.08 -3.10 6.57
CA GLY A 76 -0.70 -4.48 6.88
C GLY A 76 -0.78 -4.81 8.38
N ALA A 77 -0.20 -5.95 8.78
CA ALA A 77 -0.27 -6.43 10.17
C ALA A 77 0.39 -5.49 11.19
N GLY A 78 1.39 -4.70 10.77
CA GLY A 78 2.11 -3.77 11.64
C GLY A 78 1.23 -2.68 12.24
N THR A 79 0.20 -2.24 11.53
CA THR A 79 -0.67 -1.12 11.95
C THR A 79 -1.45 -1.42 13.23
N PHE A 80 -1.87 -2.66 13.42
CA PHE A 80 -2.66 -3.09 14.59
C PHE A 80 -1.88 -4.03 15.52
N SER A 81 -0.54 -3.98 15.47
CA SER A 81 0.36 -4.69 16.38
C SER A 81 1.06 -3.71 17.34
N ASP A 82 2.21 -4.10 17.89
CA ASP A 82 2.97 -3.25 18.80
C ASP A 82 3.78 -2.12 18.11
N GLY A 83 3.68 -2.00 16.78
CA GLY A 83 4.27 -0.90 16.02
C GLY A 83 5.78 -0.85 16.01
N LYS A 84 6.46 -1.96 16.24
CA LYS A 84 7.92 -2.04 16.14
C LYS A 84 8.39 -1.82 14.71
N LEU A 85 9.38 -0.95 14.55
CA LEU A 85 10.04 -0.68 13.28
C LEU A 85 11.38 -1.41 13.24
N ASN A 86 11.35 -2.70 12.93
CA ASN A 86 12.56 -3.50 12.81
C ASN A 86 12.94 -3.69 11.35
N THR A 87 14.21 -3.49 11.04
CA THR A 87 14.80 -3.82 9.74
C THR A 87 16.05 -4.68 9.93
N ASN A 88 16.22 -5.67 9.06
CA ASN A 88 17.40 -6.54 9.04
C ASN A 88 18.44 -6.09 8.01
N THR A 89 18.38 -4.85 7.57
CA THR A 89 19.28 -4.29 6.55
C THR A 89 19.78 -2.92 6.95
N ASN A 90 21.00 -2.57 6.53
CA ASN A 90 21.61 -1.24 6.69
C ASN A 90 21.57 -0.45 5.38
N ASN A 91 20.51 -0.57 4.59
CA ASN A 91 20.40 0.12 3.33
C ASN A 91 20.03 1.61 3.55
N PHE A 92 20.68 2.51 2.82
CA PHE A 92 20.43 3.96 2.90
C PHE A 92 18.96 4.35 2.62
N ARG A 93 18.21 3.53 1.89
CA ARG A 93 16.78 3.74 1.62
C ARG A 93 15.89 3.69 2.86
N ILE A 94 16.38 3.11 3.97
CA ILE A 94 15.68 3.12 5.25
C ILE A 94 15.40 4.54 5.72
N GLN A 95 16.34 5.47 5.47
CA GLN A 95 16.17 6.86 5.85
C GLN A 95 14.93 7.49 5.23
N LYS A 96 14.65 7.21 3.94
CA LYS A 96 13.42 7.71 3.33
C LYS A 96 12.15 7.20 4.03
N VAL A 97 12.15 5.93 4.47
CA VAL A 97 11.01 5.39 5.22
C VAL A 97 10.80 6.14 6.53
N TYR A 98 11.87 6.39 7.28
CA TYR A 98 11.80 7.14 8.54
C TYR A 98 11.38 8.59 8.32
N ASP A 99 11.93 9.26 7.32
CA ASP A 99 11.58 10.64 6.97
C ASP A 99 10.09 10.76 6.66
N GLU A 100 9.53 9.84 5.86
CA GLU A 100 8.11 9.84 5.51
C GLU A 100 7.21 9.55 6.72
N LEU A 101 7.61 8.63 7.60
CA LEU A 101 6.88 8.37 8.84
C LEU A 101 6.88 9.59 9.76
N ILE A 102 8.00 10.32 9.87
CA ILE A 102 8.13 11.54 10.66
C ILE A 102 7.28 12.66 10.05
N LEU A 103 7.35 12.87 8.73
CA LEU A 103 6.51 13.84 8.02
C LEU A 103 5.02 13.54 8.20
N ALA A 104 4.65 12.27 8.28
CA ALA A 104 3.28 11.85 8.57
C ALA A 104 2.89 11.95 10.07
N GLY A 105 3.84 12.23 10.98
CA GLY A 105 3.57 12.51 12.39
C GLY A 105 4.19 11.53 13.40
N ALA A 106 5.13 10.68 12.99
CA ALA A 106 5.92 9.88 13.91
C ALA A 106 6.88 10.76 14.74
N ASP A 107 7.23 10.31 15.93
CA ASP A 107 8.24 11.00 16.76
C ASP A 107 9.61 10.94 16.04
N PRO A 108 10.31 12.08 15.86
CA PRO A 108 11.65 12.10 15.27
C PRO A 108 12.67 11.20 15.94
N LYS A 109 12.42 10.79 17.19
CA LYS A 109 13.26 9.84 17.92
C LYS A 109 13.43 8.48 17.24
N ILE A 110 12.52 8.10 16.35
CA ILE A 110 12.64 6.84 15.61
C ILE A 110 13.93 6.77 14.77
N ASN A 111 14.52 7.91 14.40
CA ASN A 111 15.77 7.98 13.63
C ASN A 111 17.02 7.50 14.40
N TYR A 112 17.00 7.58 15.72
CA TYR A 112 18.20 7.26 16.54
C TYR A 112 17.96 6.25 17.66
N MET A 113 16.72 5.79 17.83
CA MET A 113 16.42 4.72 18.78
C MET A 113 16.89 3.36 18.24
N SER A 114 17.54 2.57 19.07
CA SER A 114 17.99 1.22 18.68
C SER A 114 16.86 0.23 18.41
N LYS A 115 15.69 0.47 18.98
CA LYS A 115 14.44 -0.30 18.79
C LYS A 115 13.27 0.67 18.62
N PRO A 116 13.18 1.33 17.47
CA PRO A 116 12.12 2.32 17.25
C PRO A 116 10.74 1.64 17.23
N HIS A 117 9.78 2.34 17.78
CA HIS A 117 8.41 1.86 17.86
C HIS A 117 7.44 3.05 17.76
N ILE A 118 6.34 2.84 17.05
CA ILE A 118 5.25 3.78 16.89
C ILE A 118 3.98 3.12 17.41
N GLY A 119 3.27 3.73 18.36
CA GLY A 119 2.03 3.18 18.90
C GLY A 119 0.95 3.01 17.81
N THR A 120 0.03 2.07 18.04
CA THR A 120 -1.03 1.69 17.09
C THR A 120 -1.86 2.90 16.65
N ASP A 121 -2.32 3.73 17.58
CA ASP A 121 -3.14 4.92 17.27
C ASP A 121 -2.40 5.88 16.33
N LYS A 122 -1.11 6.07 16.58
CA LYS A 122 -0.23 6.88 15.73
C LYS A 122 -0.04 6.27 14.35
N LEU A 123 0.12 4.94 14.25
CA LEU A 123 0.29 4.26 12.97
C LEU A 123 -0.96 4.39 12.09
N ILE A 124 -2.16 4.28 12.65
CA ILE A 124 -3.43 4.50 11.94
C ILE A 124 -3.45 5.90 11.30
N GLU A 125 -3.11 6.93 12.09
CA GLU A 125 -3.04 8.31 11.59
C GLU A 125 -1.98 8.50 10.50
N ILE A 126 -0.79 7.91 10.69
CA ILE A 126 0.32 7.98 9.74
C ILE A 126 -0.05 7.31 8.42
N MET A 127 -0.64 6.11 8.44
CA MET A 127 -1.08 5.40 7.24
C MET A 127 -2.10 6.23 6.45
N ARG A 128 -3.09 6.82 7.15
CA ARG A 128 -4.07 7.74 6.55
C ARG A 128 -3.39 8.92 5.86
N LYS A 129 -2.42 9.57 6.52
CA LYS A 129 -1.71 10.73 5.96
C LYS A 129 -0.87 10.35 4.73
N ILE A 130 -0.17 9.21 4.77
CA ILE A 130 0.61 8.73 3.61
C ILE A 130 -0.33 8.42 2.44
N ARG A 131 -1.47 7.78 2.68
CA ARG A 131 -2.50 7.57 1.64
C ARG A 131 -2.94 8.89 1.01
N HIS A 132 -3.33 9.88 1.83
CA HIS A 132 -3.75 11.19 1.33
C HIS A 132 -2.64 11.89 0.54
N LYS A 133 -1.36 11.74 0.95
CA LYS A 133 -0.22 12.24 0.17
C LYS A 133 -0.16 11.57 -1.21
N ILE A 134 -0.28 10.24 -1.28
CA ILE A 134 -0.29 9.49 -2.54
C ILE A 134 -1.46 9.94 -3.44
N GLU A 135 -2.66 10.07 -2.87
CA GLU A 135 -3.86 10.52 -3.57
C GLU A 135 -3.72 11.96 -4.09
N SER A 136 -3.14 12.86 -3.30
CA SER A 136 -2.87 14.26 -3.70
C SER A 136 -1.89 14.36 -4.87
N LEU A 137 -1.02 13.37 -5.03
CA LEU A 137 -0.09 13.23 -6.16
C LEU A 137 -0.70 12.49 -7.37
N GLY A 138 -2.02 12.21 -7.33
CA GLY A 138 -2.76 11.56 -8.42
C GLY A 138 -2.76 10.03 -8.35
N GLY A 139 -2.25 9.43 -7.27
CA GLY A 139 -2.41 8.00 -6.99
C GLY A 139 -3.87 7.65 -6.67
N GLU A 140 -4.22 6.37 -6.73
CA GLU A 140 -5.57 5.86 -6.49
C GLU A 140 -5.50 4.62 -5.61
N TYR A 141 -6.35 4.57 -4.57
CA TYR A 141 -6.54 3.36 -3.76
C TYR A 141 -7.84 2.67 -4.12
N ARG A 142 -7.78 1.34 -4.27
CA ARG A 142 -8.94 0.47 -4.44
C ARG A 142 -8.93 -0.57 -3.33
N PHE A 143 -9.66 -0.27 -2.28
CA PHE A 143 -9.90 -1.19 -1.17
C PHE A 143 -10.91 -2.27 -1.55
N SER A 144 -11.02 -3.29 -0.72
CA SER A 144 -11.89 -4.46 -0.95
C SER A 144 -11.66 -5.10 -2.32
N THR A 145 -10.45 -4.95 -2.87
CA THR A 145 -10.07 -5.35 -4.23
C THR A 145 -8.92 -6.35 -4.20
N LYS A 146 -9.23 -7.61 -4.52
CA LYS A 146 -8.28 -8.73 -4.50
C LYS A 146 -7.79 -9.07 -5.90
N LEU A 147 -6.48 -9.19 -6.08
CA LEU A 147 -5.90 -9.74 -7.30
C LEU A 147 -6.23 -11.23 -7.42
N ILE A 148 -6.84 -11.63 -8.52
CA ILE A 148 -7.17 -13.04 -8.82
C ILE A 148 -6.19 -13.63 -9.83
N LYS A 149 -5.88 -12.87 -10.91
CA LYS A 149 -5.07 -13.41 -12.01
C LYS A 149 -4.33 -12.31 -12.75
N VAL A 150 -3.13 -12.63 -13.22
CA VAL A 150 -2.39 -11.83 -14.20
C VAL A 150 -2.52 -12.50 -15.56
N ASN A 151 -2.95 -11.74 -16.56
CA ASN A 151 -3.07 -12.20 -17.94
C ASN A 151 -1.90 -11.66 -18.78
N TYR A 152 -1.33 -12.53 -19.59
CA TYR A 152 -0.22 -12.22 -20.48
C TYR A 152 -0.68 -12.26 -21.94
N GLU A 153 -0.02 -11.48 -22.80
CA GLU A 153 -0.18 -11.62 -24.24
C GLU A 153 0.42 -12.95 -24.69
N LYS A 154 -0.23 -13.61 -25.67
CA LYS A 154 0.39 -14.74 -26.36
C LYS A 154 1.56 -14.18 -27.17
N SER A 155 2.77 -14.61 -26.86
CA SER A 155 3.99 -14.26 -27.57
C SER A 155 4.75 -15.54 -27.88
N ASP A 156 5.28 -15.65 -29.09
CA ASP A 156 6.16 -16.74 -29.51
C ASP A 156 7.57 -16.60 -28.92
N SER A 157 7.84 -15.52 -28.19
CA SER A 157 9.10 -15.26 -27.51
C SER A 157 9.02 -15.62 -26.01
N GLU A 158 10.18 -15.93 -25.40
CA GLU A 158 10.31 -16.21 -23.95
C GLU A 158 9.83 -15.04 -23.05
N ASN A 159 9.77 -13.82 -23.59
CA ASN A 159 9.35 -12.62 -22.87
C ASN A 159 7.83 -12.44 -22.96
N LYS A 160 7.10 -12.97 -21.98
CA LYS A 160 5.66 -12.76 -21.82
C LYS A 160 5.39 -11.31 -21.38
N LYS A 161 4.65 -10.55 -22.20
CA LYS A 161 4.22 -9.20 -21.85
C LYS A 161 2.88 -9.25 -21.09
N MET A 162 2.84 -8.57 -19.95
CA MET A 162 1.61 -8.46 -19.16
C MET A 162 0.57 -7.64 -19.94
N LYS A 163 -0.65 -8.18 -20.05
CA LYS A 163 -1.77 -7.54 -20.76
C LYS A 163 -2.77 -6.90 -19.82
N SER A 164 -3.17 -7.62 -18.79
CA SER A 164 -4.18 -7.18 -17.84
C SER A 164 -4.10 -7.96 -16.53
N ILE A 165 -4.76 -7.45 -15.52
CA ILE A 165 -5.04 -8.17 -14.28
C ILE A 165 -6.54 -8.36 -14.11
N LEU A 166 -6.94 -9.49 -13.53
CA LEU A 166 -8.29 -9.76 -13.09
C LEU A 166 -8.36 -9.52 -11.57
N VAL A 167 -9.27 -8.69 -11.14
CA VAL A 167 -9.50 -8.39 -9.74
C VAL A 167 -10.95 -8.67 -9.35
N GLU A 168 -11.17 -9.00 -8.07
CA GLU A 168 -12.47 -9.27 -7.48
C GLU A 168 -12.76 -8.22 -6.40
N ASN A 169 -13.99 -7.70 -6.35
CA ASN A 169 -14.45 -6.95 -5.20
C ASN A 169 -14.94 -7.94 -4.13
N VAL A 170 -14.22 -8.02 -3.01
CA VAL A 170 -14.45 -9.03 -1.96
C VAL A 170 -15.71 -8.79 -1.12
N GLU A 171 -16.27 -7.58 -1.13
CA GLU A 171 -17.52 -7.25 -0.43
C GLU A 171 -18.76 -7.67 -1.24
N ARG A 172 -18.66 -7.60 -2.56
CA ARG A 172 -19.78 -7.88 -3.48
C ARG A 172 -19.77 -9.31 -4.01
N GLY A 173 -18.66 -10.04 -3.83
CA GLY A 173 -18.54 -11.46 -4.11
C GLY A 173 -18.52 -11.91 -5.58
N ASP A 174 -19.08 -11.12 -6.51
CA ASP A 174 -19.34 -11.53 -7.88
C ASP A 174 -18.85 -10.56 -8.97
N ASN A 175 -18.22 -9.44 -8.58
CA ASN A 175 -17.78 -8.43 -9.55
C ASN A 175 -16.31 -8.59 -9.90
N PHE A 176 -16.03 -9.36 -10.96
CA PHE A 176 -14.70 -9.40 -11.58
C PHE A 176 -14.51 -8.20 -12.50
N ILE A 177 -13.46 -7.44 -12.25
CA ILE A 177 -13.07 -6.30 -13.11
C ILE A 177 -11.74 -6.63 -13.76
N THR A 178 -11.66 -6.45 -15.07
CA THR A 178 -10.39 -6.55 -15.79
C THR A 178 -9.77 -5.16 -15.90
N LEU A 179 -8.58 -4.99 -15.28
CA LEU A 179 -7.78 -3.77 -15.44
C LEU A 179 -6.74 -4.02 -16.53
N TYR A 180 -6.85 -3.31 -17.64
CA TYR A 180 -5.87 -3.40 -18.73
C TYR A 180 -4.64 -2.57 -18.37
N ILE A 181 -3.49 -3.21 -18.45
CA ILE A 181 -2.18 -2.59 -18.25
C ILE A 181 -1.67 -2.24 -19.65
N ARG A 182 -1.89 -1.01 -20.08
CA ARG A 182 -1.46 -0.54 -21.41
C ARG A 182 -0.03 -0.04 -21.35
#